data_574eaee41de7d1a7f2d37635a89a061d
#
_entry.id   574eaee41de7d1a7f2d37635a89a061d
#
_cell.length_a   1.000
_cell.length_b   1.000
_cell.length_c   1.000
_cell.angle_alpha   90.00
_cell.angle_beta   90.00
_cell.angle_gamma   90.00
#
_symmetry.space_group_name_H-M   'P 1'
#
loop_
_entity.id
_entity.type
_entity.pdbx_description
1 polymer ?
#
loop_
_entity_poly.entity_id
_entity_poly.type
_entity_poly.pdbx_seq_one_letter_code
_entity_poly.pdbx_strand_id
1 'polypeptide(L)'
;MAEYWSACENIQNVFVVPSRDLSMFVRLRALRRLAGQAELANIDVALSFDPIPMIDYFAFLHWLQADATIGLSVTQYSLFRISIPDPVLEVPRRHAGERIVRTLAALGIATGLDQLKGLVPRSSEVAMQRRGEQWARPRIFLNGFGASTTRTFSATQLAAVARELIAQDSTFQLTINANAEQRTSPELRQLCADQPSRVQLFRPDATICDLLDAIAGCIVVLTPDTGVAHGAVAARTPLVVVFDDVEYNPICWRPLDRHAVCLLPERPEPISCMPVDKILEGIRQFLVR
;
A
#
# COMPACT_ATOMS: atom_id res chain seq x y z
N MET A 1 -8.35 -8.03 0.20
CA MET A 1 -8.01 -7.37 1.50
C MET A 1 -8.29 -8.26 2.70
N ALA A 2 -9.49 -8.91 2.83
CA ALA A 2 -9.75 -9.80 3.97
C ALA A 2 -8.71 -10.94 4.08
N GLU A 3 -8.39 -11.58 2.97
CA GLU A 3 -7.36 -12.63 2.89
C GLU A 3 -6.00 -12.15 3.43
N TYR A 4 -5.59 -10.93 3.09
CA TYR A 4 -4.36 -10.33 3.61
C TYR A 4 -4.37 -10.23 5.13
N TRP A 5 -5.43 -9.65 5.71
CA TRP A 5 -5.52 -9.50 7.15
C TRP A 5 -5.57 -10.85 7.88
N SER A 6 -6.28 -11.84 7.31
CA SER A 6 -6.35 -13.18 7.87
C SER A 6 -5.01 -13.94 7.84
N ALA A 7 -4.09 -13.53 6.97
CA ALA A 7 -2.76 -14.14 6.86
C ALA A 7 -1.73 -13.49 7.81
N CYS A 8 -2.09 -12.44 8.56
CA CYS A 8 -1.22 -11.78 9.53
C CYS A 8 -1.39 -12.42 10.92
N GLU A 9 -0.29 -12.83 11.56
CA GLU A 9 -0.31 -13.57 12.85
C GLU A 9 -1.00 -12.83 14.00
N ASN A 10 -0.95 -11.49 14.00
CA ASN A 10 -1.51 -10.67 15.09
C ASN A 10 -3.00 -10.32 14.88
N ILE A 11 -3.66 -10.86 13.86
CA ILE A 11 -5.07 -10.66 13.56
C ILE A 11 -5.82 -11.95 13.85
N GLN A 12 -6.67 -11.97 14.87
CA GLN A 12 -7.43 -13.16 15.26
C GLN A 12 -8.60 -13.41 14.32
N ASN A 13 -9.37 -12.37 14.00
CA ASN A 13 -10.56 -12.46 13.16
C ASN A 13 -10.63 -11.31 12.17
N VAL A 14 -11.11 -11.59 10.96
CA VAL A 14 -11.37 -10.58 9.92
C VAL A 14 -12.82 -10.67 9.48
N PHE A 15 -13.54 -9.57 9.65
CA PHE A 15 -14.93 -9.46 9.24
C PHE A 15 -15.05 -8.52 8.04
N VAL A 16 -15.73 -8.99 7.01
CA VAL A 16 -15.93 -8.22 5.79
C VAL A 16 -17.19 -7.36 5.92
N VAL A 17 -17.00 -6.06 5.85
CA VAL A 17 -18.10 -5.10 5.84
C VAL A 17 -18.69 -4.99 4.42
N PRO A 18 -20.02 -4.86 4.26
CA PRO A 18 -20.66 -4.73 2.96
C PRO A 18 -20.14 -3.53 2.15
N SER A 19 -20.05 -3.70 0.82
CA SER A 19 -19.63 -2.64 -0.09
C SER A 19 -20.47 -1.37 0.06
N ARG A 20 -19.81 -0.22 -0.12
CA ARG A 20 -20.48 1.10 -0.13
C ARG A 20 -21.48 1.27 -1.30
N ASP A 21 -21.35 0.45 -2.34
CA ASP A 21 -22.27 0.46 -3.50
C ASP A 21 -23.65 -0.12 -3.20
N LEU A 22 -23.80 -0.84 -2.09
CA LEU A 22 -25.08 -1.38 -1.67
C LEU A 22 -25.95 -0.30 -1.02
N SER A 23 -27.29 -0.45 -1.12
CA SER A 23 -28.22 0.45 -0.46
C SER A 23 -28.01 0.48 1.06
N MET A 24 -28.27 1.62 1.67
CA MET A 24 -28.10 1.82 3.12
C MET A 24 -28.86 0.75 3.95
N PHE A 25 -30.06 0.36 3.57
CA PHE A 25 -30.84 -0.65 4.27
C PHE A 25 -30.18 -2.04 4.25
N VAL A 26 -29.61 -2.43 3.11
CA VAL A 26 -28.91 -3.71 2.97
C VAL A 26 -27.66 -3.71 3.85
N ARG A 27 -26.93 -2.60 3.85
CA ARG A 27 -25.74 -2.43 4.67
C ARG A 27 -26.05 -2.44 6.16
N LEU A 28 -27.03 -1.68 6.62
CA LEU A 28 -27.46 -1.67 8.02
C LEU A 28 -27.86 -3.06 8.52
N ARG A 29 -28.65 -3.80 7.71
CA ARG A 29 -29.04 -5.17 8.05
C ARG A 29 -27.85 -6.12 8.19
N ALA A 30 -26.88 -6.01 7.27
CA ALA A 30 -25.67 -6.83 7.31
C ALA A 30 -24.77 -6.46 8.49
N LEU A 31 -24.57 -5.17 8.78
CA LEU A 31 -23.79 -4.69 9.91
C LEU A 31 -24.42 -5.09 11.26
N ARG A 32 -25.76 -5.04 11.36
CA ARG A 32 -26.45 -5.51 12.56
C ARG A 32 -26.27 -7.01 12.81
N ARG A 33 -26.29 -7.82 11.73
CA ARG A 33 -26.00 -9.26 11.83
C ARG A 33 -24.55 -9.51 12.25
N LEU A 34 -23.62 -8.74 11.69
CA LEU A 34 -22.22 -8.82 12.02
C LEU A 34 -21.99 -8.48 13.50
N ALA A 35 -22.56 -7.39 14.00
CA ALA A 35 -22.44 -7.00 15.40
C ALA A 35 -23.04 -8.03 16.39
N GLY A 36 -23.94 -8.89 15.93
CA GLY A 36 -24.51 -9.98 16.74
C GLY A 36 -23.70 -11.28 16.73
N GLN A 37 -22.51 -11.31 16.12
CA GLN A 37 -21.63 -12.49 16.18
C GLN A 37 -20.95 -12.61 17.54
N ALA A 38 -20.79 -13.84 18.01
CA ALA A 38 -20.21 -14.10 19.33
C ALA A 38 -18.78 -13.57 19.48
N GLU A 39 -18.02 -13.57 18.39
CA GLU A 39 -16.64 -13.08 18.33
C GLU A 39 -16.52 -11.56 18.52
N LEU A 40 -17.62 -10.82 18.31
CA LEU A 40 -17.71 -9.38 18.54
C LEU A 40 -18.42 -9.02 19.84
N ALA A 41 -18.78 -10.01 20.65
CA ALA A 41 -19.29 -9.78 21.99
C ALA A 41 -18.14 -9.38 22.93
N ASN A 42 -18.40 -8.43 23.83
CA ASN A 42 -17.45 -7.97 24.85
C ASN A 42 -16.17 -7.33 24.27
N ILE A 43 -16.34 -6.39 23.35
CA ILE A 43 -15.24 -5.58 22.83
C ILE A 43 -14.92 -4.48 23.85
N ASP A 44 -13.69 -4.46 24.38
CA ASP A 44 -13.23 -3.40 25.29
C ASP A 44 -13.10 -2.06 24.53
N VAL A 45 -12.45 -2.07 23.36
CA VAL A 45 -12.18 -0.85 22.62
C VAL A 45 -12.44 -1.04 21.11
N ALA A 46 -13.25 -0.17 20.53
CA ALA A 46 -13.43 -0.06 19.07
C ALA A 46 -12.71 1.20 18.55
N LEU A 47 -11.80 1.00 17.60
CA LEU A 47 -11.02 2.07 16.98
C LEU A 47 -11.50 2.34 15.56
N SER A 48 -11.67 3.62 15.21
CA SER A 48 -11.96 4.07 13.86
C SER A 48 -10.89 5.01 13.35
N PHE A 49 -10.33 4.68 12.19
CA PHE A 49 -9.38 5.54 11.47
C PHE A 49 -10.02 6.22 10.25
N ASP A 50 -11.32 6.06 10.04
CA ASP A 50 -12.05 6.74 8.98
C ASP A 50 -12.42 8.17 9.43
N PRO A 51 -11.89 9.21 8.77
CA PRO A 51 -12.17 10.60 9.15
C PRO A 51 -13.61 11.04 8.82
N ILE A 52 -14.29 10.35 7.90
CA ILE A 52 -15.67 10.65 7.48
C ILE A 52 -16.49 9.36 7.51
N PRO A 53 -16.75 8.82 8.70
CA PRO A 53 -17.55 7.61 8.79
C PRO A 53 -18.99 7.87 8.35
N MET A 54 -19.56 6.91 7.62
CA MET A 54 -20.94 6.99 7.18
C MET A 54 -21.91 6.68 8.34
N ILE A 55 -23.16 7.13 8.24
CA ILE A 55 -24.16 6.98 9.29
C ILE A 55 -24.42 5.52 9.70
N ASP A 56 -24.35 4.59 8.76
CA ASP A 56 -24.48 3.15 9.01
C ASP A 56 -23.29 2.58 9.80
N TYR A 57 -22.12 3.18 9.66
CA TYR A 57 -20.96 2.82 10.45
C TYR A 57 -21.12 3.22 11.92
N PHE A 58 -21.72 4.37 12.21
CA PHE A 58 -22.06 4.77 13.58
C PHE A 58 -23.10 3.84 14.20
N ALA A 59 -24.12 3.44 13.44
CA ALA A 59 -25.08 2.43 13.88
C ALA A 59 -24.38 1.11 14.22
N PHE A 60 -23.40 0.69 13.44
CA PHE A 60 -22.60 -0.49 13.70
C PHE A 60 -21.80 -0.37 15.00
N LEU A 61 -21.08 0.73 15.22
CA LEU A 61 -20.34 0.98 16.45
C LEU A 61 -21.26 0.98 17.67
N HIS A 62 -22.46 1.54 17.55
CA HIS A 62 -23.46 1.50 18.61
C HIS A 62 -23.92 0.06 18.92
N TRP A 63 -24.10 -0.77 17.90
CA TRP A 63 -24.51 -2.17 18.09
C TRP A 63 -23.41 -3.07 18.64
N LEU A 64 -22.13 -2.73 18.43
CA LEU A 64 -21.00 -3.46 19.01
C LEU A 64 -20.96 -3.34 20.55
N GLN A 65 -21.57 -2.30 21.12
CA GLN A 65 -21.60 -2.06 22.58
C GLN A 65 -20.20 -2.12 23.23
N ALA A 66 -19.16 -1.68 22.50
CA ALA A 66 -17.81 -1.61 23.04
C ALA A 66 -17.76 -0.68 24.27
N ASP A 67 -16.94 -1.02 25.27
CA ASP A 67 -16.76 -0.21 26.47
C ASP A 67 -16.25 1.19 26.15
N ALA A 68 -15.37 1.31 25.15
CA ALA A 68 -14.92 2.56 24.60
C ALA A 68 -14.93 2.57 23.07
N THR A 69 -15.35 3.68 22.47
CA THR A 69 -15.22 3.95 21.04
C THR A 69 -14.33 5.16 20.85
N ILE A 70 -13.27 5.00 20.04
CA ILE A 70 -12.29 6.06 19.75
C ILE A 70 -12.24 6.26 18.26
N GLY A 71 -12.34 7.50 17.82
CA GLY A 71 -12.29 7.82 16.40
C GLY A 71 -11.91 9.25 16.11
N LEU A 72 -11.58 9.49 14.84
CA LEU A 72 -11.25 10.80 14.31
C LEU A 72 -12.53 11.62 14.13
N SER A 73 -12.51 12.86 14.54
CA SER A 73 -13.63 13.80 14.39
C SER A 73 -13.26 14.90 13.41
N VAL A 74 -14.10 15.09 12.41
CA VAL A 74 -14.03 16.20 11.45
C VAL A 74 -15.09 17.27 11.70
N THR A 75 -15.98 17.02 12.69
CA THR A 75 -17.10 17.91 13.00
C THR A 75 -17.19 18.17 14.50
N GLN A 76 -17.94 19.20 14.87
CA GLN A 76 -18.25 19.50 16.29
C GLN A 76 -19.11 18.41 16.96
N TYR A 77 -19.72 17.54 16.19
CA TYR A 77 -20.56 16.45 16.68
C TYR A 77 -19.76 15.15 16.70
N SER A 78 -19.38 14.74 17.90
CA SER A 78 -18.71 13.47 18.09
C SER A 78 -19.72 12.36 18.36
N LEU A 79 -19.64 11.30 17.60
CA LEU A 79 -20.37 10.05 17.82
C LEU A 79 -19.47 8.99 18.51
N PHE A 80 -18.24 9.33 18.79
CA PHE A 80 -17.32 8.51 19.56
C PHE A 80 -17.31 8.95 21.03
N ARG A 81 -17.12 8.00 21.94
CA ARG A 81 -16.91 8.31 23.35
C ARG A 81 -15.65 9.15 23.56
N ILE A 82 -14.61 8.89 22.76
CA ILE A 82 -13.40 9.72 22.69
C ILE A 82 -13.22 10.15 21.25
N SER A 83 -13.34 11.43 20.99
CA SER A 83 -13.12 12.05 19.68
C SER A 83 -11.79 12.73 19.62
N ILE A 84 -11.04 12.41 18.58
CA ILE A 84 -9.72 12.97 18.32
C ILE A 84 -9.82 13.83 17.08
N PRO A 85 -9.42 15.12 17.13
CA PRO A 85 -9.35 15.96 15.95
C PRO A 85 -8.44 15.31 14.88
N ASP A 86 -8.89 15.29 13.61
CA ASP A 86 -8.08 14.72 12.53
C ASP A 86 -6.89 15.63 12.21
N PRO A 87 -5.66 15.21 12.50
CA PRO A 87 -4.48 16.04 12.30
C PRO A 87 -4.23 16.40 10.83
N VAL A 88 -4.67 15.54 9.90
CA VAL A 88 -4.48 15.76 8.46
C VAL A 88 -5.44 16.83 7.94
N LEU A 89 -6.65 16.94 8.53
CA LEU A 89 -7.62 17.97 8.17
C LEU A 89 -7.37 19.29 8.89
N GLU A 90 -6.89 19.24 10.14
CA GLU A 90 -6.49 20.46 10.86
C GLU A 90 -5.28 21.14 10.23
N VAL A 91 -4.31 20.35 9.80
CA VAL A 91 -3.07 20.82 9.16
C VAL A 91 -2.84 19.99 7.89
N PRO A 92 -3.28 20.47 6.72
CA PRO A 92 -3.24 19.73 5.45
C PRO A 92 -1.86 19.21 5.02
N ARG A 93 -0.79 19.66 5.68
CA ARG A 93 0.60 19.27 5.38
C ARG A 93 1.16 18.30 6.42
N ARG A 94 0.36 17.33 6.87
CA ARG A 94 0.80 16.29 7.82
C ARG A 94 0.67 14.90 7.23
N HIS A 95 1.52 14.00 7.71
CA HIS A 95 1.48 12.60 7.30
C HIS A 95 0.23 11.90 7.82
N ALA A 96 -0.43 11.08 6.98
CA ALA A 96 -1.66 10.36 7.35
C ALA A 96 -1.47 9.40 8.54
N GLY A 97 -0.28 8.87 8.74
CA GLY A 97 0.07 8.04 9.90
C GLY A 97 -0.09 8.76 11.25
N GLU A 98 -0.14 10.09 11.28
CA GLU A 98 -0.41 10.83 12.52
C GLU A 98 -1.79 10.54 13.10
N ARG A 99 -2.75 10.10 12.27
CA ARG A 99 -4.04 9.59 12.73
C ARG A 99 -3.85 8.43 13.70
N ILE A 100 -3.01 7.48 13.32
CA ILE A 100 -2.70 6.29 14.13
C ILE A 100 -1.99 6.72 15.41
N VAL A 101 -0.95 7.56 15.30
CA VAL A 101 -0.18 8.05 16.45
C VAL A 101 -1.10 8.74 17.48
N ARG A 102 -1.98 9.64 17.04
CA ARG A 102 -2.91 10.33 17.94
C ARG A 102 -3.95 9.39 18.56
N THR A 103 -4.44 8.41 17.80
CA THR A 103 -5.40 7.42 18.33
C THR A 103 -4.73 6.57 19.41
N LEU A 104 -3.50 6.11 19.19
CA LEU A 104 -2.73 5.36 20.18
C LEU A 104 -2.41 6.21 21.40
N ALA A 105 -2.07 7.49 21.24
CA ALA A 105 -1.83 8.40 22.35
C ALA A 105 -3.07 8.60 23.22
N ALA A 106 -4.29 8.59 22.66
CA ALA A 106 -5.54 8.65 23.43
C ALA A 106 -5.78 7.38 24.26
N LEU A 107 -5.13 6.27 23.93
CA LEU A 107 -5.09 5.02 24.71
C LEU A 107 -3.94 4.99 25.72
N GLY A 108 -3.16 6.07 25.85
CA GLY A 108 -1.97 6.11 26.69
C GLY A 108 -0.75 5.40 26.10
N ILE A 109 -0.79 5.01 24.82
CA ILE A 109 0.30 4.35 24.12
C ILE A 109 1.15 5.40 23.43
N ALA A 110 2.34 5.67 23.96
CA ALA A 110 3.30 6.58 23.36
C ALA A 110 3.97 5.92 22.13
N THR A 111 3.82 6.53 20.97
CA THR A 111 4.47 6.07 19.73
C THR A 111 4.74 7.25 18.81
N GLY A 112 5.69 7.11 17.88
CA GLY A 112 6.01 8.07 16.85
C GLY A 112 5.76 7.51 15.44
N LEU A 113 5.79 8.37 14.43
CA LEU A 113 5.63 7.95 13.04
C LEU A 113 6.69 6.93 12.59
N ASP A 114 7.92 7.08 13.08
CA ASP A 114 9.06 6.19 12.81
C ASP A 114 8.90 4.78 13.39
N GLN A 115 7.99 4.63 14.35
CA GLN A 115 7.68 3.35 14.98
C GLN A 115 6.53 2.61 14.31
N LEU A 116 5.77 3.27 13.43
CA LEU A 116 4.69 2.62 12.68
C LEU A 116 5.28 1.64 11.67
N LYS A 117 4.98 0.36 11.85
CA LYS A 117 5.40 -0.72 10.95
C LYS A 117 4.17 -1.36 10.33
N GLY A 118 4.24 -1.62 9.01
CA GLY A 118 3.24 -2.44 8.35
C GLY A 118 3.32 -3.90 8.78
N LEU A 119 2.19 -4.58 8.76
CA LEU A 119 2.12 -6.03 8.90
C LEU A 119 2.37 -6.68 7.53
N VAL A 120 2.95 -7.86 7.54
CA VAL A 120 3.08 -8.70 6.35
C VAL A 120 2.54 -10.10 6.64
N PRO A 121 2.02 -10.84 5.64
CA PRO A 121 1.69 -12.24 5.79
C PRO A 121 2.93 -13.06 6.18
N ARG A 122 2.72 -14.19 6.85
CA ARG A 122 3.82 -15.10 7.24
C ARG A 122 4.62 -15.62 6.05
N SER A 123 3.97 -15.84 4.90
CA SER A 123 4.67 -16.22 3.65
C SER A 123 5.66 -15.15 3.21
N SER A 124 5.31 -13.88 3.35
CA SER A 124 6.19 -12.76 3.02
C SER A 124 7.40 -12.66 3.96
N GLU A 125 7.24 -13.02 5.24
CA GLU A 125 8.40 -13.10 6.19
C GLU A 125 9.42 -14.15 5.73
N VAL A 126 8.97 -15.30 5.25
CA VAL A 126 9.84 -16.33 4.65
C VAL A 126 10.54 -15.80 3.40
N ALA A 127 9.82 -15.06 2.53
CA ALA A 127 10.41 -14.44 1.34
C ALA A 127 11.47 -13.40 1.71
N MET A 128 11.22 -12.59 2.74
CA MET A 128 12.20 -11.62 3.28
C MET A 128 13.49 -12.30 3.77
N GLN A 129 13.37 -13.40 4.51
CA GLN A 129 14.53 -14.17 4.99
C GLN A 129 15.37 -14.70 3.83
N ARG A 130 14.73 -15.25 2.81
CA ARG A 130 15.39 -15.82 1.63
C ARG A 130 15.99 -14.77 0.69
N ARG A 131 15.56 -13.51 0.76
CA ARG A 131 16.08 -12.43 -0.08
C ARG A 131 17.61 -12.30 0.00
N GLY A 132 18.16 -12.43 1.20
CA GLY A 132 19.63 -12.40 1.41
C GLY A 132 20.39 -13.55 0.73
N GLU A 133 19.76 -14.70 0.54
CA GLU A 133 20.35 -15.90 -0.07
C GLU A 133 20.28 -15.89 -1.61
N GLN A 134 19.40 -15.03 -2.19
CA GLN A 134 19.11 -15.01 -3.63
C GLN A 134 19.95 -14.03 -4.46
N TRP A 135 21.06 -13.51 -3.93
CA TRP A 135 21.92 -12.54 -4.65
C TRP A 135 22.55 -13.09 -5.94
N ALA A 136 22.49 -14.39 -6.19
CA ALA A 136 22.94 -14.96 -7.46
C ALA A 136 22.02 -14.57 -8.65
N ARG A 137 20.74 -14.27 -8.39
CA ARG A 137 19.74 -13.80 -9.36
C ARG A 137 18.83 -12.76 -8.72
N PRO A 138 19.29 -11.54 -8.56
CA PRO A 138 18.56 -10.50 -7.86
C PRO A 138 17.28 -10.13 -8.61
N ARG A 139 16.16 -10.07 -7.88
CA ARG A 139 14.84 -9.77 -8.42
C ARG A 139 14.48 -8.32 -8.23
N ILE A 140 13.92 -7.71 -9.26
CA ILE A 140 13.40 -6.33 -9.25
C ILE A 140 11.92 -6.38 -9.60
N PHE A 141 11.09 -5.68 -8.83
CA PHE A 141 9.66 -5.59 -9.07
C PHE A 141 9.31 -4.20 -9.62
N LEU A 142 8.68 -4.17 -10.78
CA LEU A 142 8.22 -2.96 -11.43
C LEU A 142 6.68 -2.94 -11.41
N ASN A 143 6.07 -2.11 -10.57
CA ASN A 143 4.64 -1.90 -10.57
C ASN A 143 4.27 -0.79 -11.56
N GLY A 144 3.55 -1.13 -12.62
CA GLY A 144 3.28 -0.26 -13.76
C GLY A 144 2.14 0.73 -13.55
N PHE A 145 1.27 0.55 -12.54
CA PHE A 145 0.03 1.32 -12.45
C PHE A 145 -0.42 1.62 -11.03
N GLY A 146 -1.21 2.67 -10.90
CA GLY A 146 -1.91 3.07 -9.69
C GLY A 146 -3.42 3.16 -9.90
N ALA A 147 -4.10 3.86 -8.97
CA ALA A 147 -5.55 3.99 -8.99
C ALA A 147 -6.08 4.99 -10.05
N SER A 148 -5.21 5.79 -10.65
CA SER A 148 -5.55 6.78 -11.69
C SER A 148 -4.61 6.67 -12.89
N THR A 149 -5.03 7.23 -14.02
CA THR A 149 -4.20 7.32 -15.23
C THR A 149 -2.97 8.19 -15.01
N THR A 150 -3.06 9.24 -14.19
CA THR A 150 -1.91 10.09 -13.84
C THR A 150 -0.85 9.34 -13.04
N ARG A 151 -1.25 8.31 -12.29
CA ARG A 151 -0.38 7.42 -11.51
C ARG A 151 -0.11 6.09 -12.22
N THR A 152 0.00 6.12 -13.55
CA THR A 152 0.26 4.94 -14.39
C THR A 152 1.43 5.24 -15.31
N PHE A 153 2.47 4.39 -15.26
CA PHE A 153 3.58 4.45 -16.23
C PHE A 153 3.09 4.07 -17.63
N SER A 154 3.67 4.65 -18.66
CA SER A 154 3.43 4.14 -20.00
C SER A 154 4.11 2.78 -20.20
N ALA A 155 3.56 1.94 -21.08
CA ALA A 155 4.17 0.66 -21.44
C ALA A 155 5.58 0.85 -22.03
N THR A 156 5.77 1.89 -22.84
CA THR A 156 7.06 2.29 -23.41
C THR A 156 8.07 2.63 -22.32
N GLN A 157 7.65 3.41 -21.31
CA GLN A 157 8.51 3.79 -20.18
C GLN A 157 8.93 2.57 -19.35
N LEU A 158 7.99 1.66 -19.02
CA LEU A 158 8.30 0.41 -18.31
C LEU A 158 9.26 -0.47 -19.10
N ALA A 159 9.03 -0.61 -20.41
CA ALA A 159 9.90 -1.39 -21.27
C ALA A 159 11.30 -0.79 -21.37
N ALA A 160 11.42 0.55 -21.42
CA ALA A 160 12.70 1.24 -21.44
C ALA A 160 13.46 1.03 -20.12
N VAL A 161 12.82 1.25 -18.97
CA VAL A 161 13.43 0.98 -17.66
C VAL A 161 13.91 -0.48 -17.56
N ALA A 162 13.07 -1.43 -17.98
CA ALA A 162 13.41 -2.84 -17.91
C ALA A 162 14.59 -3.20 -18.82
N ARG A 163 14.65 -2.69 -20.07
CA ARG A 163 15.78 -2.92 -20.99
C ARG A 163 17.08 -2.40 -20.41
N GLU A 164 17.08 -1.20 -19.86
CA GLU A 164 18.27 -0.59 -19.26
C GLU A 164 18.78 -1.40 -18.06
N LEU A 165 17.89 -1.85 -17.17
CA LEU A 165 18.26 -2.70 -16.03
C LEU A 165 18.88 -4.03 -16.49
N ILE A 166 18.29 -4.67 -17.51
CA ILE A 166 18.82 -5.91 -18.09
C ILE A 166 20.17 -5.69 -18.75
N ALA A 167 20.38 -4.57 -19.45
CA ALA A 167 21.64 -4.24 -20.07
C ALA A 167 22.74 -3.97 -19.04
N GLN A 168 22.37 -3.41 -17.88
CA GLN A 168 23.29 -3.07 -16.81
C GLN A 168 23.85 -4.32 -16.11
N ASP A 169 23.02 -5.32 -15.83
CA ASP A 169 23.43 -6.59 -15.20
C ASP A 169 22.62 -7.77 -15.76
N SER A 170 23.35 -8.72 -16.34
CA SER A 170 22.78 -9.93 -16.94
C SER A 170 22.14 -10.89 -15.93
N THR A 171 22.36 -10.72 -14.64
CA THR A 171 21.81 -11.57 -13.57
C THR A 171 20.42 -11.12 -13.11
N PHE A 172 19.99 -9.89 -13.39
CA PHE A 172 18.69 -9.36 -12.95
C PHE A 172 17.51 -10.13 -13.53
N GLN A 173 16.54 -10.41 -12.66
CA GLN A 173 15.23 -10.92 -13.01
C GLN A 173 14.18 -9.86 -12.72
N LEU A 174 13.37 -9.53 -13.70
CA LEU A 174 12.34 -8.50 -13.60
C LEU A 174 10.95 -9.11 -13.56
N THR A 175 10.16 -8.70 -12.60
CA THR A 175 8.72 -8.98 -12.55
C THR A 175 7.97 -7.68 -12.76
N ILE A 176 7.16 -7.60 -13.82
CA ILE A 176 6.40 -6.40 -14.18
C ILE A 176 4.93 -6.63 -13.85
N ASN A 177 4.41 -5.88 -12.90
CA ASN A 177 2.98 -5.82 -12.63
C ASN A 177 2.34 -4.76 -13.54
N ALA A 178 1.64 -5.22 -14.55
CA ALA A 178 1.06 -4.41 -15.61
C ALA A 178 -0.47 -4.53 -15.63
N ASN A 179 -1.18 -3.44 -15.92
CA ASN A 179 -2.62 -3.46 -16.15
C ASN A 179 -2.97 -4.11 -17.51
N ALA A 180 -4.26 -4.27 -17.82
CA ALA A 180 -4.70 -4.95 -19.04
C ALA A 180 -4.18 -4.28 -20.32
N GLU A 181 -4.18 -2.95 -20.40
CA GLU A 181 -3.70 -2.17 -21.53
C GLU A 181 -2.20 -2.35 -21.72
N GLN A 182 -1.41 -2.18 -20.66
CA GLN A 182 0.04 -2.36 -20.68
C GLN A 182 0.44 -3.78 -21.11
N ARG A 183 -0.28 -4.82 -20.62
CA ARG A 183 -0.03 -6.23 -20.97
C ARG A 183 -0.19 -6.51 -22.46
N THR A 184 -1.09 -5.79 -23.12
CA THR A 184 -1.35 -5.95 -24.56
C THR A 184 -0.46 -5.10 -25.45
N SER A 185 0.33 -4.19 -24.86
CA SER A 185 1.20 -3.30 -25.63
C SER A 185 2.30 -4.08 -26.38
N PRO A 186 2.65 -3.63 -27.59
CA PRO A 186 3.75 -4.23 -28.36
C PRO A 186 5.08 -4.20 -27.61
N GLU A 187 5.36 -3.13 -26.88
CA GLU A 187 6.63 -2.89 -26.20
C GLU A 187 6.91 -3.90 -25.10
N LEU A 188 5.91 -4.17 -24.24
CA LEU A 188 6.06 -5.16 -23.17
C LEU A 188 6.02 -6.60 -23.71
N ARG A 189 5.17 -6.88 -24.69
CA ARG A 189 5.15 -8.18 -25.36
C ARG A 189 6.49 -8.52 -26.00
N GLN A 190 7.05 -7.57 -26.77
CA GLN A 190 8.35 -7.75 -27.39
C GLN A 190 9.44 -7.96 -26.35
N LEU A 191 9.47 -7.16 -25.28
CA LEU A 191 10.44 -7.31 -24.20
C LEU A 191 10.38 -8.69 -23.54
N CYS A 192 9.19 -9.20 -23.24
CA CYS A 192 9.01 -10.54 -22.66
C CYS A 192 9.42 -11.66 -23.64
N ALA A 193 9.16 -11.46 -24.95
CA ALA A 193 9.57 -12.42 -25.99
C ALA A 193 11.10 -12.46 -26.19
N ASP A 194 11.75 -11.29 -26.13
CA ASP A 194 13.20 -11.17 -26.29
C ASP A 194 13.97 -11.67 -25.04
N GLN A 195 13.35 -11.61 -23.87
CA GLN A 195 14.00 -11.91 -22.59
C GLN A 195 13.16 -12.87 -21.70
N PRO A 196 12.70 -14.03 -22.21
CA PRO A 196 11.71 -14.88 -21.52
C PRO A 196 12.22 -15.49 -20.20
N SER A 197 13.54 -15.63 -20.03
CA SER A 197 14.16 -16.15 -18.82
C SER A 197 14.40 -15.07 -17.75
N ARG A 198 14.23 -13.80 -18.09
CA ARG A 198 14.63 -12.66 -17.25
C ARG A 198 13.49 -11.68 -16.99
N VAL A 199 12.51 -11.59 -17.88
CA VAL A 199 11.36 -10.70 -17.75
C VAL A 199 10.08 -11.52 -17.73
N GLN A 200 9.28 -11.32 -16.71
CA GLN A 200 7.95 -11.93 -16.61
C GLN A 200 6.90 -10.91 -16.20
N LEU A 201 5.69 -11.08 -16.70
CA LEU A 201 4.54 -10.33 -16.21
C LEU A 201 4.01 -11.01 -14.94
N PHE A 202 3.75 -10.20 -13.92
CA PHE A 202 3.11 -10.70 -12.71
C PHE A 202 1.70 -11.20 -13.02
N ARG A 203 1.26 -12.28 -12.37
CA ARG A 203 -0.04 -12.93 -12.68
C ARG A 203 -1.22 -11.95 -12.50
N PRO A 204 -2.18 -11.90 -13.43
CA PRO A 204 -3.32 -10.99 -13.34
C PRO A 204 -4.33 -11.38 -12.26
N ASP A 205 -4.37 -12.66 -11.90
CA ASP A 205 -5.24 -13.30 -10.89
C ASP A 205 -4.56 -13.41 -9.50
N ALA A 206 -3.38 -12.80 -9.35
CA ALA A 206 -2.64 -12.85 -8.10
C ALA A 206 -3.40 -12.14 -6.97
N THR A 207 -3.36 -12.76 -5.80
CA THR A 207 -3.91 -12.18 -4.57
C THR A 207 -3.00 -11.06 -4.04
N ILE A 208 -3.47 -10.32 -3.06
CA ILE A 208 -2.62 -9.33 -2.36
C ILE A 208 -1.47 -10.03 -1.61
N CYS A 209 -1.68 -11.25 -1.11
CA CYS A 209 -0.62 -12.03 -0.45
C CYS A 209 0.46 -12.44 -1.45
N ASP A 210 0.10 -12.91 -2.64
CA ASP A 210 1.05 -13.21 -3.72
C ASP A 210 1.87 -11.97 -4.12
N LEU A 211 1.22 -10.80 -4.16
CA LEU A 211 1.88 -9.55 -4.48
C LEU A 211 2.91 -9.18 -3.41
N LEU A 212 2.56 -9.30 -2.14
CA LEU A 212 3.47 -9.01 -1.04
C LEU A 212 4.64 -10.00 -0.96
N ASP A 213 4.39 -11.28 -1.25
CA ASP A 213 5.44 -12.30 -1.32
C ASP A 213 6.43 -11.99 -2.46
N ALA A 214 5.91 -11.58 -3.63
CA ALA A 214 6.76 -11.18 -4.74
C ALA A 214 7.61 -9.96 -4.39
N ILE A 215 7.02 -8.93 -3.77
CA ILE A 215 7.71 -7.72 -3.30
C ILE A 215 8.76 -8.06 -2.25
N ALA A 216 8.40 -8.89 -1.26
CA ALA A 216 9.28 -9.26 -0.15
C ALA A 216 10.55 -9.99 -0.61
N GLY A 217 10.47 -10.72 -1.72
CA GLY A 217 11.60 -11.42 -2.33
C GLY A 217 12.48 -10.56 -3.25
N CYS A 218 12.19 -9.27 -3.44
CA CYS A 218 12.92 -8.39 -4.35
C CYS A 218 14.00 -7.57 -3.64
N ILE A 219 15.03 -7.20 -4.39
CA ILE A 219 16.11 -6.30 -3.92
C ILE A 219 15.70 -4.83 -4.01
N VAL A 220 14.79 -4.49 -4.93
CA VAL A 220 14.19 -3.16 -5.08
C VAL A 220 12.82 -3.25 -5.76
N VAL A 221 11.94 -2.34 -5.40
CA VAL A 221 10.61 -2.14 -5.99
C VAL A 221 10.55 -0.75 -6.61
N LEU A 222 10.08 -0.65 -7.86
CA LEU A 222 9.62 0.60 -8.47
C LEU A 222 8.09 0.61 -8.47
N THR A 223 7.46 1.69 -8.02
CA THR A 223 6.00 1.82 -8.04
C THR A 223 5.55 3.27 -8.11
N PRO A 224 4.38 3.57 -8.68
CA PRO A 224 3.67 4.80 -8.38
C PRO A 224 3.31 4.89 -6.90
N ASP A 225 2.83 6.06 -6.45
CA ASP A 225 2.21 6.22 -5.14
C ASP A 225 0.93 5.37 -5.03
N THR A 226 1.06 4.18 -4.44
CA THR A 226 0.00 3.17 -4.31
C THR A 226 0.20 2.31 -3.06
N GLY A 227 -0.78 1.42 -2.79
CA GLY A 227 -0.65 0.41 -1.73
C GLY A 227 0.60 -0.48 -1.85
N VAL A 228 1.16 -0.65 -3.07
CA VAL A 228 2.41 -1.38 -3.31
C VAL A 228 3.60 -0.72 -2.59
N ALA A 229 3.65 0.62 -2.55
CA ALA A 229 4.68 1.35 -1.81
C ALA A 229 4.65 1.01 -0.32
N HIS A 230 3.46 1.01 0.28
CA HIS A 230 3.30 0.64 1.69
C HIS A 230 3.58 -0.83 1.95
N GLY A 231 3.24 -1.72 1.00
CA GLY A 231 3.61 -3.13 1.04
C GLY A 231 5.13 -3.35 1.02
N ALA A 232 5.86 -2.59 0.20
CA ALA A 232 7.32 -2.64 0.14
C ALA A 232 7.95 -2.18 1.46
N VAL A 233 7.42 -1.11 2.07
CA VAL A 233 7.88 -0.65 3.40
C VAL A 233 7.63 -1.72 4.46
N ALA A 234 6.43 -2.32 4.49
CA ALA A 234 6.12 -3.40 5.43
C ALA A 234 7.05 -4.60 5.27
N ALA A 235 7.36 -4.98 4.03
CA ALA A 235 8.30 -6.04 3.67
C ALA A 235 9.79 -5.60 3.80
N ARG A 236 10.07 -4.38 4.23
CA ARG A 236 11.43 -3.81 4.31
C ARG A 236 12.22 -3.97 3.00
N THR A 237 11.53 -3.84 1.87
CA THR A 237 12.13 -3.93 0.54
C THR A 237 12.50 -2.52 0.09
N PRO A 238 13.74 -2.27 -0.36
CA PRO A 238 14.14 -1.00 -0.94
C PRO A 238 13.17 -0.55 -2.01
N LEU A 239 12.84 0.75 -2.00
CA LEU A 239 11.70 1.28 -2.75
C LEU A 239 12.04 2.55 -3.50
N VAL A 240 11.66 2.61 -4.75
CA VAL A 240 11.55 3.85 -5.53
C VAL A 240 10.07 4.11 -5.78
N VAL A 241 9.55 5.19 -5.22
CA VAL A 241 8.17 5.62 -5.43
C VAL A 241 8.12 6.89 -6.27
N VAL A 242 7.25 6.90 -7.29
CA VAL A 242 7.06 8.03 -8.19
C VAL A 242 5.69 8.67 -7.90
N PHE A 243 5.71 9.98 -7.65
CA PHE A 243 4.52 10.77 -7.40
C PHE A 243 4.13 11.58 -8.64
N ASP A 244 2.83 11.83 -8.81
CA ASP A 244 2.26 12.71 -9.85
C ASP A 244 1.99 14.13 -9.33
N ASP A 245 2.31 14.37 -8.07
CA ASP A 245 2.03 15.58 -7.30
C ASP A 245 3.27 15.97 -6.48
N VAL A 246 3.39 17.23 -6.13
CA VAL A 246 4.50 17.78 -5.34
C VAL A 246 4.07 18.27 -3.95
N GLU A 247 2.77 18.37 -3.68
CA GLU A 247 2.27 19.02 -2.47
C GLU A 247 1.55 18.08 -1.54
N TYR A 248 0.46 17.46 -1.99
CA TYR A 248 -0.43 16.73 -1.09
C TYR A 248 0.03 15.27 -0.86
N ASN A 249 0.11 14.47 -1.93
CA ASN A 249 0.41 13.05 -1.81
C ASN A 249 1.79 12.78 -1.20
N PRO A 250 2.88 13.47 -1.62
CA PRO A 250 4.19 13.23 -1.04
C PRO A 250 4.29 13.58 0.44
N ILE A 251 3.49 14.54 0.92
CA ILE A 251 3.47 14.91 2.34
C ILE A 251 2.63 13.93 3.14
N CYS A 252 1.44 13.58 2.65
CA CYS A 252 0.49 12.74 3.37
C CYS A 252 0.85 11.26 3.35
N TRP A 253 1.41 10.77 2.24
CA TRP A 253 1.55 9.33 1.98
C TRP A 253 2.96 8.86 1.68
N ARG A 254 3.97 9.73 1.75
CA ARG A 254 5.35 9.29 1.51
C ARG A 254 5.70 8.10 2.42
N PRO A 255 6.45 7.12 1.91
CA PRO A 255 6.97 6.04 2.72
C PRO A 255 7.81 6.55 3.89
N LEU A 256 7.53 6.08 5.10
CA LEU A 256 8.29 6.41 6.32
C LEU A 256 9.46 5.43 6.49
N ASP A 257 10.25 5.23 5.45
CA ASP A 257 11.39 4.33 5.47
C ASP A 257 12.62 5.03 4.87
N ARG A 258 13.77 4.88 5.53
CA ARG A 258 15.06 5.39 5.05
C ARG A 258 15.55 4.74 3.75
N HIS A 259 15.00 3.58 3.42
CA HIS A 259 15.28 2.85 2.18
C HIS A 259 14.26 3.15 1.08
N ALA A 260 13.55 4.27 1.18
CA ALA A 260 12.64 4.74 0.15
C ALA A 260 13.19 5.99 -0.54
N VAL A 261 13.30 5.94 -1.86
CA VAL A 261 13.59 7.09 -2.73
C VAL A 261 12.27 7.59 -3.30
N CYS A 262 11.93 8.85 -3.01
CA CYS A 262 10.74 9.50 -3.53
C CYS A 262 11.11 10.37 -4.73
N LEU A 263 10.62 10.04 -5.91
CA LEU A 263 10.78 10.83 -7.12
C LEU A 263 9.57 11.74 -7.30
N LEU A 264 9.84 13.03 -7.32
CA LEU A 264 8.82 14.07 -7.46
C LEU A 264 8.99 14.73 -8.83
N PRO A 265 7.88 15.08 -9.53
CA PRO A 265 7.95 15.94 -10.69
C PRO A 265 8.30 17.37 -10.26
N GLU A 266 8.68 18.24 -11.19
CA GLU A 266 8.90 19.68 -10.89
C GLU A 266 7.59 20.42 -10.64
N ARG A 267 6.51 19.94 -11.23
CA ARG A 267 5.12 20.43 -11.10
C ARG A 267 4.18 19.22 -11.20
N PRO A 268 2.92 19.34 -10.73
CA PRO A 268 1.94 18.26 -10.87
C PRO A 268 1.80 17.83 -12.35
N GLU A 269 2.13 16.57 -12.62
CA GLU A 269 2.07 15.99 -13.96
C GLU A 269 1.97 14.46 -13.89
N PRO A 270 1.42 13.79 -14.93
CA PRO A 270 1.37 12.33 -14.96
C PRO A 270 2.76 11.71 -14.82
N ILE A 271 2.86 10.61 -14.08
CA ILE A 271 4.15 9.92 -13.89
C ILE A 271 4.73 9.37 -15.21
N SER A 272 3.91 9.20 -16.23
CA SER A 272 4.36 8.87 -17.59
C SER A 272 5.26 9.93 -18.23
N CYS A 273 5.28 11.15 -17.67
CA CYS A 273 6.20 12.23 -18.06
C CYS A 273 7.55 12.15 -17.31
N MET A 274 7.66 11.34 -16.24
CA MET A 274 8.92 11.20 -15.50
C MET A 274 10.01 10.62 -16.40
N PRO A 275 11.18 11.27 -16.54
CA PRO A 275 12.27 10.77 -17.35
C PRO A 275 12.76 9.40 -16.90
N VAL A 276 13.00 8.49 -17.84
CA VAL A 276 13.51 7.14 -17.57
C VAL A 276 14.83 7.19 -16.81
N ASP A 277 15.73 8.10 -17.17
CA ASP A 277 17.03 8.24 -16.52
C ASP A 277 16.90 8.59 -15.03
N LYS A 278 15.94 9.46 -14.68
CA LYS A 278 15.64 9.81 -13.28
C LYS A 278 15.12 8.61 -12.48
N ILE A 279 14.28 7.78 -13.11
CA ILE A 279 13.80 6.53 -12.52
C ILE A 279 14.96 5.56 -12.28
N LEU A 280 15.80 5.38 -13.29
CA LEU A 280 16.98 4.50 -13.21
C LEU A 280 17.98 4.97 -12.15
N GLU A 281 18.21 6.29 -12.04
CA GLU A 281 19.05 6.87 -11.00
C GLU A 281 18.53 6.51 -9.60
N GLY A 282 17.21 6.61 -9.38
CA GLY A 282 16.58 6.19 -8.14
C GLY A 282 16.81 4.71 -7.83
N ILE A 283 16.64 3.83 -8.83
CA ILE A 283 16.84 2.38 -8.67
C ILE A 283 18.32 2.05 -8.40
N ARG A 284 19.25 2.69 -9.11
CA ARG A 284 20.69 2.44 -8.98
C ARG A 284 21.24 2.67 -7.59
N GLN A 285 20.61 3.54 -6.78
CA GLN A 285 21.02 3.75 -5.39
C GLN A 285 20.97 2.45 -4.55
N PHE A 286 20.17 1.47 -4.96
CA PHE A 286 20.02 0.19 -4.27
C PHE A 286 20.73 -0.98 -4.97
N LEU A 287 21.32 -0.76 -6.14
CA LEU A 287 21.99 -1.80 -6.92
C LEU A 287 23.51 -1.81 -6.70
N VAL A 288 24.07 -0.78 -6.05
CA VAL A 288 25.49 -0.73 -5.70
C VAL A 288 25.73 -1.71 -4.56
N ARG A 289 26.53 -2.74 -4.83
CA ARG A 289 26.97 -3.76 -3.87
C ARG A 289 28.21 -3.29 -3.11
#